data_9b28b7fa3614d26a80ca647f34f65474
#
_entry.id   9b28b7fa3614d26a80ca647f34f65474
#
_cell.length_a   1.000
_cell.length_b   1.000
_cell.length_c   1.000
_cell.angle_alpha   90.00
_cell.angle_beta   90.00
_cell.angle_gamma   90.00
#
_symmetry.space_group_name_H-M   'P 1'
#
loop_
_entity.id
_entity.type
_entity.pdbx_description
1 polymer ?
#
loop_
_entity_poly.entity_id
_entity_poly.type
_entity_poly.pdbx_seq_one_letter_code
_entity_poly.pdbx_strand_id
1 'polypeptide(L)'
;MGHAAISYNFDEVIDRRHDAFSYSSKWSTSHHTAEHCGVSEITDDHIALFTADMDFRCAQPILDALRATVDHGIFGYSTLDASERYSEAVKGWFARRDGWKINPDLMLYCSGTVRALQYAVEAFTRPGDGVIIQRPVYPPFTSSVEDAGRTVLNNQLVRRVEGDEQGDLYYTMDFDGLEQLAARPEATMLILCNPHNPVGRVWSEDELRRVADICTRNGVMIVADEIHGDLLRPDATMRHLAQVAPYARVMTCTAVNKTFNLAGLAATNLVFSDARDRVRFERAMGFAEPSPFAISAVIAAYEQGEEWLEQCRAYLDDNIDAVIEFFAERLPDVRVRRPEGTYVLWIDFEDRCRALGIDADELHRRIYEEAKVILQDGVKFDPVAGAFFQRMCVPSPRSVLLEACERIADALAL
;
A
#
# COMPACT_ATOMS: atom_id res chain seq x y z
N MET A 1 23.48 19.29 -22.10
CA MET A 1 22.29 19.41 -22.96
C MET A 1 21.12 19.15 -22.02
N GLY A 2 20.29 20.16 -21.75
CA GLY A 2 19.11 19.96 -20.88
C GLY A 2 18.15 19.04 -21.62
N HIS A 3 17.81 17.91 -21.03
CA HIS A 3 16.70 17.11 -21.50
C HIS A 3 15.44 17.98 -21.38
N ALA A 4 14.65 18.05 -22.46
CA ALA A 4 13.32 18.64 -22.36
C ALA A 4 12.51 17.81 -21.35
N ALA A 5 11.81 18.49 -20.43
CA ALA A 5 10.95 17.84 -19.46
C ALA A 5 9.90 16.98 -20.19
N ILE A 6 9.74 15.73 -19.77
CA ILE A 6 8.73 14.83 -20.33
C ILE A 6 7.39 15.14 -19.67
N SER A 7 6.36 15.44 -20.47
CA SER A 7 4.99 15.56 -19.98
C SER A 7 4.28 14.22 -20.08
N TYR A 8 3.77 13.71 -18.97
CA TYR A 8 3.04 12.45 -18.91
C TYR A 8 1.53 12.69 -18.95
N ASN A 9 0.82 11.87 -19.72
CA ASN A 9 -0.64 11.93 -19.84
C ASN A 9 -1.28 10.87 -18.94
N PHE A 10 -1.84 11.28 -17.80
CA PHE A 10 -2.56 10.41 -16.88
C PHE A 10 -4.07 10.33 -17.16
N ASP A 11 -4.60 11.12 -18.11
CA ASP A 11 -5.99 11.05 -18.57
C ASP A 11 -6.19 10.02 -19.70
N GLU A 12 -5.11 9.38 -20.18
CA GLU A 12 -5.21 8.34 -21.21
C GLU A 12 -5.97 7.11 -20.64
N VAL A 13 -7.13 6.81 -21.20
CA VAL A 13 -7.87 5.58 -20.86
C VAL A 13 -7.25 4.41 -21.63
N ILE A 14 -6.58 3.53 -20.92
CA ILE A 14 -5.91 2.34 -21.49
C ILE A 14 -6.84 1.14 -21.33
N ASP A 15 -7.14 0.45 -22.43
CA ASP A 15 -7.88 -0.82 -22.37
C ASP A 15 -7.01 -1.90 -21.72
N ARG A 16 -7.34 -2.24 -20.47
CA ARG A 16 -6.66 -3.27 -19.69
C ARG A 16 -7.44 -4.59 -19.63
N ARG A 17 -8.55 -4.71 -20.36
CA ARG A 17 -9.32 -5.94 -20.48
C ARG A 17 -9.05 -6.69 -21.77
N HIS A 18 -9.09 -5.99 -22.90
CA HIS A 18 -9.11 -6.62 -24.24
C HIS A 18 -7.77 -6.50 -24.97
N ASP A 19 -6.83 -5.69 -24.47
CA ASP A 19 -5.48 -5.63 -25.05
C ASP A 19 -4.80 -6.99 -24.92
N ALA A 20 -4.24 -7.50 -26.01
CA ALA A 20 -3.60 -8.81 -26.08
C ALA A 20 -2.41 -8.99 -25.12
N PHE A 21 -1.85 -7.90 -24.62
CA PHE A 21 -0.75 -7.87 -23.65
C PHE A 21 -1.18 -7.47 -22.24
N SER A 22 -2.49 -7.28 -22.02
CA SER A 22 -3.01 -6.97 -20.69
C SER A 22 -3.32 -8.25 -19.93
N TYR A 23 -2.61 -8.45 -18.81
CA TYR A 23 -2.84 -9.54 -17.87
C TYR A 23 -3.29 -8.97 -16.51
N SER A 24 -4.13 -7.94 -16.55
CA SER A 24 -4.55 -7.22 -15.35
C SER A 24 -5.47 -8.07 -14.48
N SER A 25 -5.08 -8.31 -13.23
CA SER A 25 -5.97 -8.92 -12.24
C SER A 25 -7.09 -7.96 -11.81
N LYS A 26 -6.82 -6.65 -11.81
CA LYS A 26 -7.80 -5.60 -11.47
C LYS A 26 -8.96 -5.56 -12.47
N TRP A 27 -8.66 -5.67 -13.75
CA TRP A 27 -9.66 -5.58 -14.83
C TRP A 27 -10.13 -6.94 -15.34
N SER A 28 -9.79 -8.03 -14.66
CA SER A 28 -10.20 -9.38 -15.03
C SER A 28 -11.69 -9.61 -14.80
N THR A 29 -12.35 -10.22 -15.78
CA THR A 29 -13.75 -10.69 -15.69
C THR A 29 -13.85 -12.17 -15.30
N SER A 30 -12.76 -12.77 -14.82
CA SER A 30 -12.75 -14.18 -14.42
C SER A 30 -13.64 -14.45 -13.22
N HIS A 31 -14.18 -15.68 -13.17
CA HIS A 31 -14.96 -16.13 -12.00
C HIS A 31 -14.19 -15.98 -10.68
N HIS A 32 -12.89 -16.27 -10.69
CA HIS A 32 -12.04 -16.11 -9.49
C HIS A 32 -11.97 -14.65 -9.01
N THR A 33 -11.89 -13.67 -9.93
CA THR A 33 -11.92 -12.25 -9.56
C THR A 33 -13.29 -11.85 -9.02
N ALA A 34 -14.37 -12.34 -9.63
CA ALA A 34 -15.74 -12.08 -9.16
C ALA A 34 -15.95 -12.62 -7.73
N GLU A 35 -15.57 -13.88 -7.48
CA GLU A 35 -15.60 -14.50 -6.15
C GLU A 35 -14.77 -13.70 -5.13
N HIS A 36 -13.56 -13.28 -5.50
CA HIS A 36 -12.72 -12.44 -4.65
C HIS A 36 -13.38 -11.11 -4.29
N CYS A 37 -14.13 -10.52 -5.21
CA CYS A 37 -14.86 -9.27 -5.01
C CYS A 37 -16.23 -9.45 -4.33
N GLY A 38 -16.71 -10.68 -4.14
CA GLY A 38 -18.00 -10.98 -3.52
C GLY A 38 -19.20 -10.72 -4.44
N VAL A 39 -19.00 -10.80 -5.77
CA VAL A 39 -20.07 -10.65 -6.77
C VAL A 39 -20.24 -11.93 -7.58
N SER A 40 -21.44 -12.10 -8.17
CA SER A 40 -21.74 -13.28 -8.99
C SER A 40 -20.96 -13.33 -10.29
N GLU A 41 -20.75 -12.16 -10.92
CA GLU A 41 -19.98 -11.99 -12.15
C GLU A 41 -19.40 -10.56 -12.25
N ILE A 42 -18.34 -10.41 -13.03
CA ILE A 42 -17.80 -9.12 -13.46
C ILE A 42 -17.92 -9.06 -15.00
N THR A 43 -18.60 -8.03 -15.48
CA THR A 43 -18.79 -7.77 -16.92
C THR A 43 -17.92 -6.60 -17.38
N ASP A 44 -17.90 -6.32 -18.68
CA ASP A 44 -17.15 -5.20 -19.24
C ASP A 44 -17.66 -3.82 -18.75
N ASP A 45 -18.90 -3.76 -18.29
CA ASP A 45 -19.49 -2.52 -17.74
C ASP A 45 -18.97 -2.17 -16.34
N HIS A 46 -18.30 -3.08 -15.63
CA HIS A 46 -17.80 -2.80 -14.29
C HIS A 46 -16.58 -1.91 -14.33
N ILE A 47 -16.55 -0.92 -13.46
CA ILE A 47 -15.37 -0.09 -13.19
C ILE A 47 -14.65 -0.66 -11.98
N ALA A 48 -13.37 -0.99 -12.11
CA ALA A 48 -12.58 -1.65 -11.09
C ALA A 48 -11.65 -0.66 -10.36
N LEU A 49 -11.94 -0.37 -9.08
CA LEU A 49 -11.17 0.54 -8.24
C LEU A 49 -10.72 -0.12 -6.92
N PHE A 50 -10.63 -1.46 -6.89
CA PHE A 50 -10.33 -2.23 -5.67
C PHE A 50 -8.85 -2.57 -5.49
N THR A 51 -8.14 -2.90 -6.57
CA THR A 51 -6.72 -3.26 -6.50
C THR A 51 -5.85 -2.00 -6.45
N ALA A 52 -4.91 -1.97 -5.50
CA ALA A 52 -3.96 -0.88 -5.38
C ALA A 52 -2.83 -1.00 -6.41
N ASP A 53 -3.18 -0.84 -7.69
CA ASP A 53 -2.30 -0.59 -8.83
C ASP A 53 -2.79 0.63 -9.62
N MET A 54 -2.02 1.10 -10.59
CA MET A 54 -2.36 2.29 -11.37
C MET A 54 -2.77 1.91 -12.80
N ASP A 55 -3.70 2.68 -13.38
CA ASP A 55 -4.09 2.56 -14.79
C ASP A 55 -3.27 3.50 -15.70
N PHE A 56 -2.08 3.86 -15.26
CA PHE A 56 -1.16 4.76 -15.96
C PHE A 56 0.03 4.03 -16.56
N ARG A 57 0.54 4.53 -17.69
CA ARG A 57 1.83 4.06 -18.24
C ARG A 57 2.97 4.37 -17.25
N CYS A 58 3.89 3.43 -17.12
CA CYS A 58 5.12 3.65 -16.34
C CYS A 58 5.97 4.78 -16.92
N ALA A 59 6.88 5.32 -16.11
CA ALA A 59 7.85 6.31 -16.52
C ALA A 59 8.65 5.86 -17.75
N GLN A 60 8.88 6.78 -18.72
CA GLN A 60 9.59 6.45 -19.95
C GLN A 60 10.98 5.84 -19.71
N PRO A 61 11.82 6.32 -18.76
CA PRO A 61 13.11 5.70 -18.48
C PRO A 61 13.01 4.24 -18.04
N ILE A 62 11.94 3.85 -17.32
CA ILE A 62 11.69 2.46 -16.93
C ILE A 62 11.38 1.60 -18.16
N LEU A 63 10.52 2.10 -19.05
CA LEU A 63 10.18 1.39 -20.29
C LEU A 63 11.40 1.20 -21.19
N ASP A 64 12.27 2.20 -21.28
CA ASP A 64 13.49 2.15 -22.08
C ASP A 64 14.50 1.17 -21.49
N ALA A 65 14.66 1.12 -20.16
CA ALA A 65 15.51 0.14 -19.48
C ALA A 65 15.01 -1.31 -19.70
N LEU A 66 13.69 -1.52 -19.65
CA LEU A 66 13.09 -2.83 -19.93
C LEU A 66 13.31 -3.25 -21.40
N ARG A 67 13.15 -2.33 -22.36
CA ARG A 67 13.45 -2.60 -23.79
C ARG A 67 14.91 -2.95 -23.99
N ALA A 68 15.83 -2.21 -23.38
CA ALA A 68 17.26 -2.51 -23.45
C ALA A 68 17.59 -3.91 -22.87
N THR A 69 16.87 -4.33 -21.81
CA THR A 69 17.01 -5.69 -21.25
C THR A 69 16.51 -6.75 -22.23
N VAL A 70 15.40 -6.49 -22.96
CA VAL A 70 14.90 -7.36 -24.03
C VAL A 70 15.92 -7.45 -25.18
N ASP A 71 16.44 -6.31 -25.63
CA ASP A 71 17.39 -6.21 -26.74
C ASP A 71 18.71 -6.93 -26.44
N HIS A 72 19.12 -6.98 -25.14
CA HIS A 72 20.27 -7.78 -24.70
C HIS A 72 20.06 -9.29 -24.93
N GLY A 73 18.82 -9.78 -24.82
CA GLY A 73 18.42 -11.12 -25.24
C GLY A 73 18.89 -12.28 -24.39
N ILE A 74 19.47 -12.06 -23.19
CA ILE A 74 19.93 -13.11 -22.27
C ILE A 74 19.17 -12.99 -20.95
N PHE A 75 18.36 -14.02 -20.63
CA PHE A 75 17.48 -14.06 -19.46
C PHE A 75 17.83 -15.21 -18.50
N GLY A 76 19.14 -15.44 -18.31
CA GLY A 76 19.65 -16.42 -17.35
C GLY A 76 19.51 -15.95 -15.91
N TYR A 77 20.12 -16.69 -14.98
CA TYR A 77 20.18 -16.29 -13.58
C TYR A 77 20.89 -14.95 -13.43
N SER A 78 20.37 -14.11 -12.57
CA SER A 78 20.92 -12.81 -12.23
C SER A 78 21.15 -12.71 -10.72
N THR A 79 22.07 -11.86 -10.30
CA THR A 79 22.35 -11.60 -8.89
C THR A 79 22.63 -10.12 -8.70
N LEU A 80 22.24 -9.59 -7.53
CA LEU A 80 22.57 -8.21 -7.15
C LEU A 80 24.05 -8.02 -6.86
N ASP A 81 24.77 -9.10 -6.51
CA ASP A 81 26.22 -9.07 -6.23
C ASP A 81 27.07 -8.81 -7.49
N ALA A 82 26.46 -8.96 -8.68
CA ALA A 82 27.18 -8.69 -9.95
C ALA A 82 27.47 -7.20 -10.16
N SER A 83 26.78 -6.29 -9.47
CA SER A 83 26.96 -4.83 -9.62
C SER A 83 26.42 -4.10 -8.40
N GLU A 84 27.17 -3.13 -7.89
CA GLU A 84 26.74 -2.23 -6.82
C GLU A 84 25.65 -1.24 -7.27
N ARG A 85 25.38 -1.14 -8.58
CA ARG A 85 24.47 -0.15 -9.15
C ARG A 85 23.05 -0.23 -8.59
N TYR A 86 22.55 -1.44 -8.32
CA TYR A 86 21.23 -1.60 -7.72
C TYR A 86 21.16 -1.01 -6.31
N SER A 87 22.10 -1.37 -5.45
CA SER A 87 22.17 -0.87 -4.08
C SER A 87 22.43 0.65 -4.05
N GLU A 88 23.28 1.15 -4.94
CA GLU A 88 23.53 2.60 -5.08
C GLU A 88 22.27 3.35 -5.54
N ALA A 89 21.50 2.83 -6.48
CA ALA A 89 20.22 3.43 -6.90
C ALA A 89 19.22 3.52 -5.74
N VAL A 90 19.05 2.43 -4.97
CA VAL A 90 18.17 2.40 -3.78
C VAL A 90 18.66 3.40 -2.74
N LYS A 91 19.93 3.34 -2.33
CA LYS A 91 20.52 4.28 -1.35
C LYS A 91 20.41 5.73 -1.79
N GLY A 92 20.73 5.98 -3.06
CA GLY A 92 20.68 7.32 -3.65
C GLY A 92 19.28 7.93 -3.60
N TRP A 93 18.24 7.11 -3.85
CA TRP A 93 16.84 7.52 -3.78
C TRP A 93 16.48 8.00 -2.38
N PHE A 94 16.61 7.15 -1.38
CA PHE A 94 16.23 7.48 0.00
C PHE A 94 17.10 8.57 0.62
N ALA A 95 18.39 8.64 0.25
CA ALA A 95 19.25 9.72 0.71
C ALA A 95 18.84 11.09 0.17
N ARG A 96 18.42 11.17 -1.12
CA ARG A 96 17.99 12.44 -1.74
C ARG A 96 16.63 12.90 -1.24
N ARG A 97 15.67 11.97 -1.15
CA ARG A 97 14.26 12.33 -0.84
C ARG A 97 14.01 12.48 0.65
N ASP A 98 14.55 11.57 1.46
CA ASP A 98 14.19 11.44 2.88
C ASP A 98 15.37 11.67 3.83
N GLY A 99 16.56 11.90 3.28
CA GLY A 99 17.81 12.03 4.07
C GLY A 99 18.19 10.72 4.77
N TRP A 100 17.58 9.57 4.38
CA TRP A 100 17.84 8.28 4.98
C TRP A 100 19.08 7.63 4.36
N LYS A 101 20.12 7.42 5.20
CA LYS A 101 21.38 6.78 4.81
C LYS A 101 21.30 5.28 5.08
N ILE A 102 20.99 4.51 4.06
CA ILE A 102 20.89 3.05 4.13
C ILE A 102 22.30 2.43 4.04
N ASN A 103 22.60 1.47 4.95
CA ASN A 103 23.77 0.61 4.82
C ASN A 103 23.48 -0.55 3.85
N PRO A 104 24.18 -0.67 2.69
CA PRO A 104 23.92 -1.71 1.72
C PRO A 104 24.14 -3.13 2.27
N ASP A 105 25.04 -3.32 3.23
CA ASP A 105 25.30 -4.62 3.87
C ASP A 105 24.09 -5.14 4.67
N LEU A 106 23.15 -4.25 5.00
CA LEU A 106 21.91 -4.57 5.72
C LEU A 106 20.69 -4.65 4.77
N MET A 107 20.91 -4.54 3.47
CA MET A 107 19.85 -4.69 2.47
C MET A 107 19.69 -6.15 2.05
N LEU A 108 18.46 -6.49 1.63
CA LEU A 108 18.13 -7.76 1.02
C LEU A 108 16.98 -7.54 0.02
N TYR A 109 17.00 -8.27 -1.10
CA TYR A 109 15.89 -8.33 -2.03
C TYR A 109 14.88 -9.40 -1.60
N CYS A 110 13.58 -9.14 -1.87
CA CYS A 110 12.51 -10.12 -1.75
C CYS A 110 11.53 -9.98 -2.94
N SER A 111 10.99 -11.10 -3.41
CA SER A 111 10.05 -11.16 -4.53
C SER A 111 8.63 -10.74 -4.15
N GLY A 112 8.48 -9.55 -3.57
CA GLY A 112 7.20 -8.95 -3.20
C GLY A 112 7.00 -8.78 -1.71
N THR A 113 6.28 -7.71 -1.33
CA THR A 113 6.13 -7.29 0.07
C THR A 113 5.30 -8.29 0.89
N VAL A 114 4.20 -8.84 0.34
CA VAL A 114 3.41 -9.85 1.06
C VAL A 114 4.26 -11.09 1.36
N ARG A 115 5.12 -11.51 0.43
CA ARG A 115 6.10 -12.59 0.67
C ARG A 115 7.09 -12.21 1.77
N ALA A 116 7.56 -10.96 1.77
CA ALA A 116 8.45 -10.48 2.81
C ALA A 116 7.80 -10.53 4.21
N LEU A 117 6.51 -10.16 4.32
CA LEU A 117 5.76 -10.28 5.58
C LEU A 117 5.63 -11.74 6.03
N GLN A 118 5.28 -12.65 5.12
CA GLN A 118 5.17 -14.09 5.41
C GLN A 118 6.51 -14.65 5.93
N TYR A 119 7.61 -14.40 5.21
CA TYR A 119 8.94 -14.83 5.64
C TYR A 119 9.39 -14.16 6.96
N ALA A 120 9.01 -12.91 7.21
CA ALA A 120 9.33 -12.26 8.48
C ALA A 120 8.61 -12.95 9.66
N VAL A 121 7.32 -13.27 9.49
CA VAL A 121 6.56 -14.01 10.51
C VAL A 121 7.21 -15.38 10.75
N GLU A 122 7.56 -16.12 9.72
CA GLU A 122 8.23 -17.43 9.86
C GLU A 122 9.62 -17.31 10.48
N ALA A 123 10.42 -16.32 10.04
CA ALA A 123 11.78 -16.14 10.49
C ALA A 123 11.88 -15.70 11.95
N PHE A 124 11.00 -14.82 12.41
CA PHE A 124 11.18 -14.13 13.69
C PHE A 124 10.21 -14.54 14.78
N THR A 125 9.21 -15.36 14.48
CA THR A 125 8.24 -15.87 15.45
C THR A 125 8.18 -17.39 15.45
N ARG A 126 7.44 -17.98 16.38
CA ARG A 126 7.17 -19.41 16.49
C ARG A 126 5.66 -19.66 16.41
N PRO A 127 5.20 -20.87 16.02
CA PRO A 127 3.78 -21.23 16.14
C PRO A 127 3.26 -20.95 17.55
N GLY A 128 2.13 -20.26 17.64
CA GLY A 128 1.53 -19.83 18.90
C GLY A 128 1.95 -18.46 19.41
N ASP A 129 3.01 -17.86 18.83
CA ASP A 129 3.36 -16.46 19.15
C ASP A 129 2.28 -15.51 18.64
N GLY A 130 2.21 -14.33 19.28
CA GLY A 130 1.34 -13.22 18.92
C GLY A 130 2.06 -12.19 18.04
N VAL A 131 1.40 -11.74 16.99
CA VAL A 131 1.86 -10.66 16.13
C VAL A 131 0.86 -9.50 16.20
N ILE A 132 1.35 -8.33 16.59
CA ILE A 132 0.53 -7.12 16.72
C ILE A 132 0.31 -6.50 15.33
N ILE A 133 -0.95 -6.16 15.02
CA ILE A 133 -1.33 -5.34 13.87
C ILE A 133 -2.29 -4.24 14.32
N GLN A 134 -2.51 -3.20 13.50
CA GLN A 134 -3.30 -2.04 13.87
C GLN A 134 -4.45 -1.83 12.88
N ARG A 135 -5.61 -2.48 13.15
CA ARG A 135 -6.82 -2.37 12.29
C ARG A 135 -7.50 -0.99 12.44
N PRO A 136 -8.15 -0.53 11.34
CA PRO A 136 -8.24 -1.16 10.01
C PRO A 136 -6.90 -1.13 9.28
N VAL A 137 -6.49 -2.26 8.71
CA VAL A 137 -5.19 -2.40 8.05
C VAL A 137 -5.25 -3.36 6.87
N TYR A 138 -4.28 -3.29 5.99
CA TYR A 138 -4.15 -4.11 4.78
C TYR A 138 -4.35 -5.61 5.09
N PRO A 139 -5.33 -6.29 4.43
CA PRO A 139 -5.73 -7.65 4.79
C PRO A 139 -4.61 -8.68 4.85
N PRO A 140 -3.58 -8.65 3.96
CA PRO A 140 -2.44 -9.56 4.04
C PRO A 140 -1.62 -9.50 5.33
N PHE A 141 -1.77 -8.47 6.17
CA PHE A 141 -1.15 -8.49 7.51
C PHE A 141 -1.78 -9.58 8.37
N THR A 142 -3.12 -9.68 8.33
CA THR A 142 -3.87 -10.73 9.04
C THR A 142 -3.51 -12.12 8.48
N SER A 143 -3.63 -12.33 7.17
CA SER A 143 -3.40 -13.66 6.57
C SER A 143 -1.94 -14.11 6.71
N SER A 144 -0.95 -13.21 6.61
CA SER A 144 0.47 -13.58 6.83
C SER A 144 0.72 -14.11 8.25
N VAL A 145 -0.06 -13.68 9.23
CA VAL A 145 0.04 -14.13 10.62
C VAL A 145 -0.71 -15.46 10.82
N GLU A 146 -1.96 -15.51 10.40
CA GLU A 146 -2.86 -16.65 10.63
C GLU A 146 -2.46 -17.89 9.83
N ASP A 147 -2.10 -17.72 8.54
CA ASP A 147 -1.65 -18.82 7.67
C ASP A 147 -0.35 -19.46 8.19
N ALA A 148 0.45 -18.69 8.90
CA ALA A 148 1.66 -19.19 9.55
C ALA A 148 1.41 -19.85 10.93
N GLY A 149 0.15 -19.93 11.39
CA GLY A 149 -0.22 -20.52 12.69
C GLY A 149 0.18 -19.63 13.89
N ARG A 150 0.21 -18.31 13.70
CA ARG A 150 0.42 -17.30 14.76
C ARG A 150 -0.90 -16.63 15.08
N THR A 151 -0.95 -15.93 16.21
CA THR A 151 -2.16 -15.25 16.66
C THR A 151 -2.08 -13.76 16.35
N VAL A 152 -3.13 -13.21 15.74
CA VAL A 152 -3.25 -11.75 15.55
C VAL A 152 -3.59 -11.10 16.89
N LEU A 153 -2.77 -10.16 17.33
CA LEU A 153 -3.02 -9.26 18.45
C LEU A 153 -3.40 -7.89 17.90
N ASN A 154 -4.70 -7.56 17.89
CA ASN A 154 -5.17 -6.32 17.30
C ASN A 154 -5.04 -5.13 18.27
N ASN A 155 -4.17 -4.19 17.94
CA ASN A 155 -4.13 -2.86 18.54
C ASN A 155 -5.01 -1.92 17.70
N GLN A 156 -6.29 -1.85 18.03
CA GLN A 156 -7.28 -1.10 17.26
C GLN A 156 -6.90 0.39 17.16
N LEU A 157 -6.87 0.94 15.96
CA LEU A 157 -6.75 2.39 15.77
C LEU A 157 -8.00 3.09 16.28
N VAL A 158 -7.80 4.23 16.91
CA VAL A 158 -8.88 5.05 17.46
C VAL A 158 -9.35 6.04 16.39
N ARG A 159 -10.57 5.86 15.90
CA ARG A 159 -11.25 6.82 15.03
C ARG A 159 -11.65 8.05 15.84
N ARG A 160 -11.27 9.23 15.39
CA ARG A 160 -11.74 10.50 15.93
C ARG A 160 -13.13 10.81 15.38
N VAL A 161 -13.95 11.48 16.19
CA VAL A 161 -15.32 11.83 15.85
C VAL A 161 -15.44 13.32 15.52
N GLU A 162 -16.57 13.70 14.98
CA GLU A 162 -16.90 15.10 14.71
C GLU A 162 -16.76 15.94 16.00
N GLY A 163 -16.08 17.09 15.88
CA GLY A 163 -15.78 17.98 17.00
C GLY A 163 -14.39 17.82 17.62
N ASP A 164 -13.64 16.76 17.29
CA ASP A 164 -12.22 16.65 17.62
C ASP A 164 -11.39 17.66 16.81
N GLU A 165 -10.27 18.14 17.36
CA GLU A 165 -9.38 19.09 16.67
C GLU A 165 -8.91 18.59 15.30
N GLN A 166 -8.68 17.28 15.18
CA GLN A 166 -8.25 16.63 13.94
C GLN A 166 -9.40 16.35 12.96
N GLY A 167 -10.66 16.53 13.40
CA GLY A 167 -11.85 16.25 12.60
C GLY A 167 -12.19 14.77 12.47
N ASP A 168 -13.34 14.49 11.84
CA ASP A 168 -13.84 13.13 11.65
C ASP A 168 -12.96 12.30 10.68
N LEU A 169 -13.02 10.98 10.82
CA LEU A 169 -12.19 10.01 10.08
C LEU A 169 -10.67 10.16 10.26
N TYR A 170 -10.23 10.93 11.26
CA TYR A 170 -8.83 10.94 11.64
C TYR A 170 -8.56 9.77 12.58
N TYR A 171 -7.54 8.98 12.28
CA TYR A 171 -7.18 7.81 13.08
C TYR A 171 -5.90 8.06 13.86
N THR A 172 -5.87 7.63 15.12
CA THR A 172 -4.69 7.71 15.99
C THR A 172 -4.38 6.33 16.55
N MET A 173 -3.12 6.12 16.96
CA MET A 173 -2.73 4.90 17.65
C MET A 173 -3.24 4.90 19.11
N ASP A 174 -3.71 3.74 19.57
CA ASP A 174 -3.91 3.47 20.99
C ASP A 174 -2.58 2.98 21.60
N PHE A 175 -1.80 3.91 22.13
CA PHE A 175 -0.50 3.58 22.70
C PHE A 175 -0.58 2.83 24.03
N ASP A 176 -1.63 3.06 24.82
CA ASP A 176 -1.84 2.34 26.08
C ASP A 176 -2.23 0.88 25.79
N GLY A 177 -3.08 0.65 24.81
CA GLY A 177 -3.40 -0.67 24.31
C GLY A 177 -2.19 -1.36 23.68
N LEU A 178 -1.36 -0.63 22.94
CA LEU A 178 -0.12 -1.16 22.36
C LEU A 178 0.85 -1.63 23.47
N GLU A 179 1.03 -0.84 24.53
CA GLU A 179 1.86 -1.21 25.67
C GLU A 179 1.36 -2.49 26.34
N GLN A 180 0.05 -2.59 26.58
CA GLN A 180 -0.57 -3.78 27.17
C GLN A 180 -0.38 -5.03 26.31
N LEU A 181 -0.52 -4.90 24.98
CA LEU A 181 -0.32 -6.00 24.05
C LEU A 181 1.16 -6.40 23.97
N ALA A 182 2.06 -5.43 23.85
CA ALA A 182 3.50 -5.68 23.76
C ALA A 182 4.08 -6.34 25.01
N ALA A 183 3.49 -6.07 26.19
CA ALA A 183 3.90 -6.67 27.46
C ALA A 183 3.46 -8.15 27.61
N ARG A 184 2.64 -8.69 26.72
CA ARG A 184 2.24 -10.11 26.75
C ARG A 184 3.41 -11.01 26.39
N PRO A 185 3.62 -12.13 27.10
CA PRO A 185 4.73 -13.05 26.84
C PRO A 185 4.75 -13.62 25.40
N GLU A 186 3.58 -13.77 24.79
CA GLU A 186 3.44 -14.26 23.40
C GLU A 186 3.68 -13.19 22.35
N ALA A 187 3.64 -11.89 22.68
CA ALA A 187 3.82 -10.81 21.71
C ALA A 187 5.28 -10.71 21.30
N THR A 188 5.61 -11.08 20.07
CA THR A 188 7.00 -11.13 19.58
C THR A 188 7.28 -10.20 18.41
N MET A 189 6.23 -9.74 17.72
CA MET A 189 6.35 -8.90 16.53
C MET A 189 5.21 -7.88 16.46
N LEU A 190 5.51 -6.70 15.90
CA LEU A 190 4.54 -5.74 15.38
C LEU A 190 4.76 -5.57 13.88
N ILE A 191 3.69 -5.65 13.08
CA ILE A 191 3.70 -5.23 11.68
C ILE A 191 3.08 -3.84 11.61
N LEU A 192 3.91 -2.83 11.34
CA LEU A 192 3.55 -1.42 11.24
C LEU A 192 3.34 -1.03 9.78
N CYS A 193 2.26 -0.34 9.44
CA CYS A 193 2.00 0.24 8.12
C CYS A 193 2.24 1.75 8.15
N ASN A 194 3.14 2.26 7.30
CA ASN A 194 3.46 3.69 7.23
C ASN A 194 3.91 4.12 5.81
N PRO A 195 3.16 4.90 5.05
CA PRO A 195 1.78 5.39 5.29
C PRO A 195 0.77 4.27 5.48
N HIS A 196 -0.24 4.51 6.32
CA HIS A 196 -1.16 3.47 6.79
C HIS A 196 -2.34 3.25 5.80
N ASN A 197 -2.38 2.10 5.17
CA ASN A 197 -3.46 1.66 4.30
C ASN A 197 -4.50 0.86 5.11
N PRO A 198 -5.80 1.25 5.19
CA PRO A 198 -6.49 2.14 4.24
C PRO A 198 -6.67 3.59 4.72
N VAL A 199 -6.39 3.93 5.97
CA VAL A 199 -6.82 5.20 6.59
C VAL A 199 -6.02 6.43 6.14
N GLY A 200 -4.93 6.23 5.39
CA GLY A 200 -4.17 7.31 4.77
C GLY A 200 -3.28 8.11 5.72
N ARG A 201 -3.08 7.67 6.98
CA ARG A 201 -2.20 8.34 7.94
C ARG A 201 -0.72 8.18 7.56
N VAL A 202 0.04 9.24 7.75
CA VAL A 202 1.51 9.24 7.81
C VAL A 202 1.91 9.49 9.25
N TRP A 203 2.50 8.49 9.91
CA TRP A 203 2.81 8.60 11.32
C TRP A 203 3.93 9.60 11.57
N SER A 204 3.72 10.49 12.52
CA SER A 204 4.70 11.50 12.93
C SER A 204 5.93 10.85 13.58
N GLU A 205 7.03 11.60 13.64
CA GLU A 205 8.25 11.15 14.30
C GLU A 205 8.01 10.77 15.77
N ASP A 206 7.17 11.53 16.47
CA ASP A 206 6.84 11.24 17.87
C ASP A 206 6.00 9.97 18.03
N GLU A 207 5.02 9.73 17.11
CA GLU A 207 4.24 8.48 17.11
C GLU A 207 5.14 7.28 16.82
N LEU A 208 6.01 7.38 15.82
CA LEU A 208 6.98 6.32 15.48
C LEU A 208 7.96 6.04 16.62
N ARG A 209 8.46 7.09 17.29
CA ARG A 209 9.36 6.95 18.46
C ARG A 209 8.66 6.24 19.61
N ARG A 210 7.41 6.60 19.92
CA ARG A 210 6.63 5.91 20.96
C ARG A 210 6.42 4.43 20.64
N VAL A 211 6.07 4.09 19.40
CA VAL A 211 5.96 2.69 18.95
C VAL A 211 7.29 1.95 19.18
N ALA A 212 8.40 2.54 18.72
CA ALA A 212 9.72 1.95 18.83
C ALA A 212 10.13 1.73 20.31
N ASP A 213 9.86 2.70 21.17
CA ASP A 213 10.16 2.63 22.61
C ASP A 213 9.36 1.51 23.30
N ILE A 214 8.05 1.42 22.99
CA ILE A 214 7.18 0.36 23.51
C ILE A 214 7.69 -1.01 23.07
N CYS A 215 7.93 -1.19 21.77
CA CYS A 215 8.38 -2.47 21.23
C CYS A 215 9.78 -2.86 21.77
N THR A 216 10.70 -1.90 21.84
CA THR A 216 12.08 -2.16 22.29
C THR A 216 12.14 -2.62 23.73
N ARG A 217 11.44 -1.95 24.67
CA ARG A 217 11.46 -2.34 26.08
C ARG A 217 10.75 -3.66 26.37
N ASN A 218 9.83 -4.08 25.48
CA ASN A 218 9.12 -5.36 25.59
C ASN A 218 9.73 -6.47 24.70
N GLY A 219 10.84 -6.20 23.99
CA GLY A 219 11.52 -7.19 23.14
C GLY A 219 10.77 -7.57 21.87
N VAL A 220 9.79 -6.75 21.45
CA VAL A 220 8.98 -6.95 20.23
C VAL A 220 9.75 -6.43 19.01
N MET A 221 9.91 -7.26 17.99
CA MET A 221 10.48 -6.85 16.69
C MET A 221 9.47 -6.06 15.89
N ILE A 222 9.92 -5.04 15.15
CA ILE A 222 9.06 -4.26 14.27
C ILE A 222 9.35 -4.62 12.80
N VAL A 223 8.31 -4.96 12.06
CA VAL A 223 8.32 -5.05 10.59
C VAL A 223 7.57 -3.82 10.07
N ALA A 224 8.29 -2.86 9.52
CA ALA A 224 7.72 -1.61 8.99
C ALA A 224 7.45 -1.76 7.50
N ASP A 225 6.18 -1.84 7.11
CA ASP A 225 5.74 -1.79 5.71
C ASP A 225 5.61 -0.32 5.30
N GLU A 226 6.64 0.17 4.58
CA GLU A 226 6.77 1.55 4.14
C GLU A 226 6.67 1.70 2.61
N ILE A 227 6.04 0.74 1.93
CA ILE A 227 5.97 0.70 0.45
C ILE A 227 5.15 1.84 -0.18
N HIS A 228 4.37 2.57 0.60
CA HIS A 228 3.66 3.77 0.16
C HIS A 228 4.43 5.09 0.46
N GLY A 229 5.65 5.01 0.97
CA GLY A 229 6.41 6.16 1.47
C GLY A 229 6.64 7.30 0.50
N ASP A 230 6.68 7.04 -0.81
CA ASP A 230 6.82 8.08 -1.84
C ASP A 230 5.48 8.77 -2.21
N LEU A 231 4.35 8.22 -1.79
CA LEU A 231 3.01 8.63 -2.22
C LEU A 231 2.34 9.52 -1.18
N LEU A 232 2.98 10.64 -0.89
CA LEU A 232 2.56 11.61 0.13
C LEU A 232 1.84 12.81 -0.49
N ARG A 233 0.98 13.43 0.31
CA ARG A 233 0.45 14.77 -0.02
C ARG A 233 1.52 15.84 0.19
N PRO A 234 1.37 17.04 -0.42
CA PRO A 234 2.39 18.10 -0.35
C PRO A 234 2.73 18.57 1.07
N ASP A 235 1.78 18.49 1.99
CA ASP A 235 1.89 18.89 3.39
C ASP A 235 2.36 17.76 4.34
N ALA A 236 2.50 16.54 3.84
CA ALA A 236 2.98 15.39 4.61
C ALA A 236 4.48 15.12 4.39
N THR A 237 5.14 14.64 5.43
CA THR A 237 6.56 14.28 5.37
C THR A 237 6.77 12.86 5.86
N MET A 238 7.39 12.01 5.03
CA MET A 238 7.79 10.67 5.43
C MET A 238 8.90 10.70 6.47
N ARG A 239 8.76 9.84 7.48
CA ARG A 239 9.82 9.48 8.41
C ARG A 239 9.92 7.96 8.46
N HIS A 240 11.09 7.43 8.12
CA HIS A 240 11.35 5.99 8.22
C HIS A 240 11.57 5.59 9.68
N LEU A 241 10.89 4.54 10.13
CA LEU A 241 11.04 4.09 11.52
C LEU A 241 12.50 3.78 11.89
N ALA A 242 13.24 3.13 10.99
CA ALA A 242 14.66 2.83 11.19
C ALA A 242 15.55 4.08 11.32
N GLN A 243 15.14 5.21 10.73
CA GLN A 243 15.82 6.51 10.84
C GLN A 243 15.48 7.20 12.16
N VAL A 244 14.20 7.16 12.56
CA VAL A 244 13.71 7.79 13.79
C VAL A 244 14.21 7.07 15.05
N ALA A 245 14.27 5.74 15.00
CA ALA A 245 14.61 4.88 16.12
C ALA A 245 15.70 3.83 15.74
N PRO A 246 16.94 4.26 15.50
CA PRO A 246 18.02 3.36 15.07
C PRO A 246 18.44 2.34 16.14
N TYR A 247 17.97 2.49 17.36
CA TYR A 247 18.15 1.55 18.47
C TYR A 247 17.13 0.40 18.45
N ALA A 248 16.03 0.55 17.73
CA ALA A 248 14.97 -0.46 17.67
C ALA A 248 15.35 -1.61 16.72
N ARG A 249 14.83 -2.79 17.03
CA ARG A 249 14.98 -3.96 16.16
C ARG A 249 13.94 -3.90 15.04
N VAL A 250 14.36 -3.48 13.84
CA VAL A 250 13.47 -3.16 12.72
C VAL A 250 13.89 -3.90 11.45
N MET A 251 12.91 -4.39 10.70
CA MET A 251 13.00 -4.71 9.28
C MET A 251 12.07 -3.75 8.53
N THR A 252 12.61 -2.93 7.63
CA THR A 252 11.82 -2.00 6.81
C THR A 252 11.63 -2.59 5.41
N CYS A 253 10.40 -2.60 4.91
CA CYS A 253 10.04 -2.96 3.55
C CYS A 253 9.83 -1.69 2.73
N THR A 254 10.58 -1.52 1.63
CA THR A 254 10.38 -0.46 0.64
C THR A 254 10.24 -1.08 -0.74
N ALA A 255 9.53 -0.44 -1.66
CA ALA A 255 9.33 -1.00 -2.99
C ALA A 255 8.99 0.05 -4.04
N VAL A 256 9.43 -0.18 -5.27
CA VAL A 256 9.00 0.58 -6.47
C VAL A 256 7.57 0.25 -6.91
N ASN A 257 6.97 -0.77 -6.31
CA ASN A 257 5.70 -1.39 -6.73
C ASN A 257 4.54 -0.41 -6.70
N LYS A 258 4.46 0.42 -5.65
CA LYS A 258 3.41 1.43 -5.48
C LYS A 258 3.82 2.77 -6.07
N THR A 259 5.08 3.15 -5.89
CA THR A 259 5.64 4.43 -6.37
C THR A 259 5.58 4.55 -7.90
N PHE A 260 5.92 3.47 -8.64
CA PHE A 260 6.08 3.49 -10.10
C PHE A 260 5.19 2.47 -10.84
N ASN A 261 4.16 1.93 -10.15
CA ASN A 261 3.26 0.93 -10.75
C ASN A 261 3.97 -0.35 -11.26
N LEU A 262 4.93 -0.86 -10.51
CA LEU A 262 5.78 -2.00 -10.90
C LEU A 262 5.50 -3.28 -10.09
N ALA A 263 4.26 -3.44 -9.59
CA ALA A 263 3.90 -4.60 -8.77
C ALA A 263 4.14 -5.95 -9.50
N GLY A 264 3.93 -5.98 -10.82
CA GLY A 264 4.15 -7.16 -11.65
C GLY A 264 5.62 -7.60 -11.74
N LEU A 265 6.59 -6.74 -11.39
CA LEU A 265 8.02 -7.08 -11.33
C LEU A 265 8.46 -7.65 -9.98
N ALA A 266 7.56 -7.65 -9.00
CA ALA A 266 7.74 -8.30 -7.70
C ALA A 266 9.07 -7.92 -6.99
N ALA A 267 9.43 -6.63 -6.97
CA ALA A 267 10.66 -6.13 -6.37
C ALA A 267 10.39 -5.39 -5.05
N THR A 268 10.89 -5.93 -3.95
CA THR A 268 10.84 -5.31 -2.62
C THR A 268 12.24 -5.28 -2.03
N ASN A 269 12.64 -4.12 -1.51
CA ASN A 269 13.89 -3.94 -0.78
C ASN A 269 13.61 -4.03 0.71
N LEU A 270 14.36 -4.86 1.39
CA LEU A 270 14.34 -5.00 2.85
C LEU A 270 15.58 -4.34 3.42
N VAL A 271 15.40 -3.55 4.47
CA VAL A 271 16.51 -2.93 5.21
C VAL A 271 16.42 -3.35 6.67
N PHE A 272 17.46 -3.98 7.16
CA PHE A 272 17.51 -4.49 8.53
C PHE A 272 18.31 -3.56 9.43
N SER A 273 17.93 -3.48 10.71
CA SER A 273 18.72 -2.78 11.74
C SER A 273 19.87 -3.63 12.29
N ASP A 274 19.85 -4.96 12.08
CA ASP A 274 20.85 -5.91 12.58
C ASP A 274 21.19 -6.97 11.52
N ALA A 275 22.48 -7.21 11.31
CA ALA A 275 22.98 -8.18 10.33
C ALA A 275 22.58 -9.64 10.66
N ARG A 276 22.39 -9.97 11.95
CA ARG A 276 21.94 -11.32 12.36
C ARG A 276 20.50 -11.56 11.92
N ASP A 277 19.65 -10.53 12.00
CA ASP A 277 18.27 -10.62 11.54
C ASP A 277 18.20 -10.73 10.01
N ARG A 278 19.05 -9.98 9.28
CA ARG A 278 19.19 -10.14 7.83
C ARG A 278 19.52 -11.58 7.46
N VAL A 279 20.56 -12.16 8.09
CA VAL A 279 20.98 -13.56 7.82
C VAL A 279 19.89 -14.57 8.21
N ARG A 280 19.18 -14.31 9.32
CA ARG A 280 18.07 -15.19 9.77
C ARG A 280 16.92 -15.17 8.77
N PHE A 281 16.55 -13.99 8.28
CA PHE A 281 15.52 -13.82 7.26
C PHE A 281 15.91 -14.49 5.94
N GLU A 282 17.14 -14.26 5.47
CA GLU A 282 17.68 -14.84 4.23
C GLU A 282 17.61 -16.39 4.25
N ARG A 283 17.88 -17.01 5.39
CA ARG A 283 17.74 -18.46 5.56
C ARG A 283 16.28 -18.94 5.49
N ALA A 284 15.34 -18.19 6.03
CA ALA A 284 13.91 -18.53 5.96
C ALA A 284 13.35 -18.33 4.54
N MET A 285 13.77 -17.27 3.87
CA MET A 285 13.38 -16.97 2.50
C MET A 285 13.94 -17.98 1.48
N GLY A 286 15.13 -18.52 1.76
CA GLY A 286 15.84 -19.39 0.82
C GLY A 286 16.39 -18.63 -0.39
N PHE A 287 16.53 -19.32 -1.51
CA PHE A 287 17.04 -18.70 -2.74
C PHE A 287 16.00 -17.80 -3.37
N ALA A 288 16.31 -16.51 -3.49
CA ALA A 288 15.46 -15.51 -4.14
C ALA A 288 16.34 -14.44 -4.80
N GLU A 289 16.45 -14.52 -6.12
CA GLU A 289 17.15 -13.53 -6.93
C GLU A 289 16.16 -12.74 -7.79
N PRO A 290 16.36 -11.44 -7.99
CA PRO A 290 15.54 -10.65 -8.88
C PRO A 290 15.79 -11.03 -10.34
N SER A 291 14.74 -10.93 -11.18
CA SER A 291 14.92 -11.08 -12.62
C SER A 291 15.73 -9.89 -13.20
N PRO A 292 16.41 -10.06 -14.36
CA PRO A 292 17.08 -8.96 -15.03
C PRO A 292 16.16 -7.76 -15.29
N PHE A 293 14.88 -8.01 -15.54
CA PHE A 293 13.85 -6.98 -15.72
C PHE A 293 13.58 -6.20 -14.43
N ALA A 294 13.48 -6.88 -13.30
CA ALA A 294 13.30 -6.24 -12.00
C ALA A 294 14.50 -5.37 -11.64
N ILE A 295 15.73 -5.86 -11.87
CA ILE A 295 16.97 -5.09 -11.63
C ILE A 295 16.98 -3.82 -12.47
N SER A 296 16.79 -3.94 -13.79
CA SER A 296 16.83 -2.79 -14.72
C SER A 296 15.75 -1.77 -14.41
N ALA A 297 14.54 -2.22 -14.09
CA ALA A 297 13.42 -1.33 -13.79
C ALA A 297 13.62 -0.59 -12.46
N VAL A 298 14.10 -1.26 -11.39
CA VAL A 298 14.35 -0.62 -10.09
C VAL A 298 15.45 0.44 -10.20
N ILE A 299 16.53 0.13 -10.92
CA ILE A 299 17.62 1.09 -11.17
C ILE A 299 17.07 2.31 -11.92
N ALA A 300 16.38 2.11 -13.04
CA ALA A 300 15.83 3.20 -13.85
C ALA A 300 14.80 4.03 -13.07
N ALA A 301 13.95 3.38 -12.28
CA ALA A 301 12.96 4.03 -11.43
C ALA A 301 13.61 5.01 -10.44
N TYR A 302 14.59 4.54 -9.68
CA TYR A 302 15.23 5.35 -8.64
C TYR A 302 16.26 6.36 -9.18
N GLU A 303 16.89 6.08 -10.32
CA GLU A 303 17.83 7.02 -10.92
C GLU A 303 17.16 8.12 -11.76
N GLN A 304 16.02 7.81 -12.42
CA GLN A 304 15.44 8.65 -13.47
C GLN A 304 13.92 8.81 -13.42
N GLY A 305 13.21 8.16 -12.48
CA GLY A 305 11.76 8.16 -12.42
C GLY A 305 11.13 9.35 -11.68
N GLU A 306 11.94 10.21 -11.05
CA GLU A 306 11.46 11.25 -10.13
C GLU A 306 10.51 12.25 -10.80
N GLU A 307 10.78 12.68 -12.03
CA GLU A 307 9.92 13.59 -12.78
C GLU A 307 8.52 13.00 -13.02
N TRP A 308 8.44 11.72 -13.38
CA TRP A 308 7.17 11.02 -13.52
C TRP A 308 6.41 10.95 -12.21
N LEU A 309 7.12 10.63 -11.12
CA LEU A 309 6.52 10.52 -9.79
C LEU A 309 5.90 11.83 -9.33
N GLU A 310 6.59 12.95 -9.49
CA GLU A 310 6.06 14.24 -9.05
C GLU A 310 4.83 14.66 -9.89
N GLN A 311 4.82 14.41 -11.20
CA GLN A 311 3.63 14.64 -12.02
C GLN A 311 2.48 13.68 -11.65
N CYS A 312 2.78 12.40 -11.36
CA CYS A 312 1.80 11.43 -10.90
C CYS A 312 1.19 11.85 -9.56
N ARG A 313 2.02 12.27 -8.59
CA ARG A 313 1.55 12.75 -7.29
C ARG A 313 0.61 13.94 -7.41
N ALA A 314 0.96 14.92 -8.25
CA ALA A 314 0.08 16.07 -8.51
C ALA A 314 -1.27 15.64 -9.10
N TYR A 315 -1.26 14.73 -10.07
CA TYR A 315 -2.48 14.20 -10.67
C TYR A 315 -3.32 13.39 -9.66
N LEU A 316 -2.67 12.62 -8.78
CA LEU A 316 -3.35 11.88 -7.72
C LEU A 316 -3.97 12.83 -6.68
N ASP A 317 -3.31 13.94 -6.36
CA ASP A 317 -3.84 14.96 -5.47
C ASP A 317 -5.12 15.58 -6.03
N ASP A 318 -5.09 15.96 -7.30
CA ASP A 318 -6.25 16.49 -8.00
C ASP A 318 -7.40 15.46 -8.10
N ASN A 319 -7.10 14.17 -8.26
CA ASN A 319 -8.09 13.11 -8.27
C ASN A 319 -8.74 12.92 -6.90
N ILE A 320 -7.94 12.96 -5.84
CA ILE A 320 -8.42 12.85 -4.46
C ILE A 320 -9.38 14.00 -4.16
N ASP A 321 -8.99 15.23 -4.50
CA ASP A 321 -9.82 16.40 -4.26
C ASP A 321 -11.13 16.33 -5.07
N ALA A 322 -11.07 15.94 -6.34
CA ALA A 322 -12.25 15.78 -7.19
C ALA A 322 -13.26 14.75 -6.62
N VAL A 323 -12.77 13.63 -6.07
CA VAL A 323 -13.66 12.62 -5.45
C VAL A 323 -14.27 13.15 -4.14
N ILE A 324 -13.48 13.84 -3.31
CA ILE A 324 -13.98 14.43 -2.06
C ILE A 324 -15.04 15.49 -2.34
N GLU A 325 -14.79 16.41 -3.27
CA GLU A 325 -15.73 17.44 -3.69
C GLU A 325 -17.00 16.82 -4.27
N PHE A 326 -16.87 15.81 -5.11
CA PHE A 326 -18.01 15.10 -5.69
C PHE A 326 -18.96 14.53 -4.61
N PHE A 327 -18.42 13.79 -3.63
CA PHE A 327 -19.24 13.22 -2.56
C PHE A 327 -19.83 14.30 -1.66
N ALA A 328 -19.10 15.38 -1.36
CA ALA A 328 -19.61 16.50 -0.58
C ALA A 328 -20.80 17.20 -1.26
N GLU A 329 -20.83 17.26 -2.58
CA GLU A 329 -21.94 17.86 -3.35
C GLU A 329 -23.13 16.91 -3.53
N ARG A 330 -22.85 15.64 -3.91
CA ARG A 330 -23.89 14.69 -4.34
C ARG A 330 -24.44 13.82 -3.21
N LEU A 331 -23.61 13.47 -2.24
CA LEU A 331 -23.94 12.63 -1.08
C LEU A 331 -23.28 13.20 0.19
N PRO A 332 -23.75 14.32 0.73
CA PRO A 332 -23.10 15.05 1.84
C PRO A 332 -23.07 14.27 3.16
N ASP A 333 -23.82 13.18 3.27
CA ASP A 333 -23.80 12.22 4.37
C ASP A 333 -22.78 11.07 4.18
N VAL A 334 -22.09 11.00 3.04
CA VAL A 334 -20.94 10.14 2.84
C VAL A 334 -19.68 10.90 3.23
N ARG A 335 -18.87 10.30 4.10
CA ARG A 335 -17.67 10.96 4.63
C ARG A 335 -16.43 10.44 3.97
N VAL A 336 -15.63 11.35 3.44
CA VAL A 336 -14.33 11.06 2.83
C VAL A 336 -13.31 12.06 3.37
N ARG A 337 -12.26 11.54 4.00
CA ARG A 337 -11.15 12.37 4.46
C ARG A 337 -10.00 12.34 3.46
N ARG A 338 -9.38 13.52 3.22
CA ARG A 338 -8.13 13.60 2.45
C ARG A 338 -7.02 12.82 3.18
N PRO A 339 -6.40 11.81 2.56
CA PRO A 339 -5.31 11.07 3.17
C PRO A 339 -4.02 11.89 3.20
N GLU A 340 -3.18 11.69 4.20
CA GLU A 340 -1.84 12.28 4.29
C GLU A 340 -0.85 11.56 3.34
N GLY A 341 -1.07 10.27 3.11
CA GLY A 341 -0.28 9.42 2.21
C GLY A 341 -1.12 8.32 1.59
N THR A 342 -0.51 7.53 0.72
CA THR A 342 -1.13 6.52 -0.15
C THR A 342 -1.87 7.14 -1.35
N TYR A 343 -2.53 6.31 -2.13
CA TYR A 343 -3.46 6.71 -3.20
C TYR A 343 -4.81 5.99 -3.07
N VAL A 344 -5.21 5.73 -1.83
CA VAL A 344 -6.50 5.11 -1.53
C VAL A 344 -7.33 6.03 -0.67
N LEU A 345 -8.64 6.03 -0.89
CA LEU A 345 -9.62 6.71 -0.07
C LEU A 345 -10.35 5.68 0.78
N TRP A 346 -10.51 6.00 2.07
CA TRP A 346 -11.29 5.25 3.04
C TRP A 346 -12.60 5.98 3.25
N ILE A 347 -13.68 5.45 2.65
CA ILE A 347 -14.96 6.12 2.50
C ILE A 347 -15.95 5.51 3.47
N ASP A 348 -16.60 6.34 4.28
CA ASP A 348 -17.62 5.96 5.25
C ASP A 348 -19.02 6.25 4.70
N PHE A 349 -19.83 5.22 4.54
CA PHE A 349 -21.21 5.26 4.07
C PHE A 349 -22.24 5.07 5.21
N GLU A 350 -21.82 5.03 6.48
CA GLU A 350 -22.72 4.67 7.60
C GLU A 350 -23.96 5.57 7.69
N ASP A 351 -23.77 6.90 7.63
CA ASP A 351 -24.91 7.82 7.72
C ASP A 351 -25.82 7.74 6.50
N ARG A 352 -25.24 7.50 5.31
CA ARG A 352 -26.00 7.28 4.08
C ARG A 352 -26.84 6.01 4.17
N CYS A 353 -26.27 4.91 4.65
CA CYS A 353 -27.00 3.65 4.87
C CYS A 353 -28.11 3.83 5.89
N ARG A 354 -27.85 4.58 6.96
CA ARG A 354 -28.88 4.92 7.96
C ARG A 354 -30.03 5.72 7.36
N ALA A 355 -29.75 6.72 6.51
CA ALA A 355 -30.75 7.53 5.83
C ALA A 355 -31.61 6.69 4.86
N LEU A 356 -31.00 5.73 4.18
CA LEU A 356 -31.68 4.80 3.26
C LEU A 356 -32.38 3.63 3.97
N GLY A 357 -32.06 3.38 5.26
CA GLY A 357 -32.57 2.21 6.00
C GLY A 357 -32.01 0.88 5.47
N ILE A 358 -30.77 0.87 4.96
CA ILE A 358 -30.11 -0.32 4.41
C ILE A 358 -28.94 -0.78 5.31
N ASP A 359 -28.63 -2.06 5.23
CA ASP A 359 -27.46 -2.66 5.90
C ASP A 359 -26.22 -2.69 4.99
N ALA A 360 -25.14 -3.27 5.49
CA ALA A 360 -23.87 -3.34 4.77
C ALA A 360 -23.93 -4.28 3.55
N ASP A 361 -24.72 -5.33 3.60
CA ASP A 361 -24.89 -6.27 2.48
C ASP A 361 -25.63 -5.58 1.32
N GLU A 362 -26.65 -4.80 1.63
CA GLU A 362 -27.37 -4.00 0.62
C GLU A 362 -26.52 -2.85 0.08
N LEU A 363 -25.67 -2.22 0.91
CA LEU A 363 -24.68 -1.25 0.44
C LEU A 363 -23.74 -1.89 -0.59
N HIS A 364 -23.19 -3.06 -0.26
CA HIS A 364 -22.33 -3.83 -1.17
C HIS A 364 -23.07 -4.11 -2.49
N ARG A 365 -24.27 -4.68 -2.42
CA ARG A 365 -25.07 -5.00 -3.60
C ARG A 365 -25.32 -3.78 -4.50
N ARG A 366 -25.69 -2.64 -3.93
CA ARG A 366 -25.93 -1.41 -4.69
C ARG A 366 -24.69 -0.88 -5.38
N ILE A 367 -23.55 -0.87 -4.70
CA ILE A 367 -22.30 -0.38 -5.27
C ILE A 367 -21.77 -1.37 -6.33
N TYR A 368 -21.75 -2.67 -6.03
CA TYR A 368 -21.06 -3.63 -6.87
C TYR A 368 -21.93 -4.17 -8.00
N GLU A 369 -23.23 -4.40 -7.77
CA GLU A 369 -24.12 -4.98 -8.78
C GLU A 369 -24.97 -3.94 -9.51
N GLU A 370 -25.52 -2.92 -8.83
CA GLU A 370 -26.32 -1.89 -9.50
C GLU A 370 -25.47 -0.80 -10.13
N ALA A 371 -24.56 -0.17 -9.38
CA ALA A 371 -23.64 0.83 -9.91
C ALA A 371 -22.54 0.21 -10.77
N LYS A 372 -22.29 -1.10 -10.65
CA LYS A 372 -21.21 -1.83 -11.32
C LYS A 372 -19.84 -1.21 -11.07
N VAL A 373 -19.58 -0.83 -9.83
CA VAL A 373 -18.29 -0.31 -9.37
C VAL A 373 -17.71 -1.26 -8.34
N ILE A 374 -16.54 -1.81 -8.62
CA ILE A 374 -15.86 -2.72 -7.70
C ILE A 374 -14.87 -1.92 -6.85
N LEU A 375 -15.21 -1.74 -5.58
CA LEU A 375 -14.37 -1.19 -4.54
C LEU A 375 -13.75 -2.33 -3.70
N GLN A 376 -13.25 -2.03 -2.52
CA GLN A 376 -12.84 -3.08 -1.59
C GLN A 376 -13.53 -2.88 -0.24
N ASP A 377 -14.31 -3.89 0.15
CA ASP A 377 -15.10 -3.87 1.38
C ASP A 377 -14.24 -3.63 2.62
N GLY A 378 -14.74 -2.75 3.47
CA GLY A 378 -14.09 -2.39 4.72
C GLY A 378 -13.95 -3.54 5.70
N VAL A 379 -14.86 -4.51 5.68
CA VAL A 379 -14.79 -5.72 6.53
C VAL A 379 -13.52 -6.56 6.29
N LYS A 380 -12.89 -6.44 5.11
CA LYS A 380 -11.61 -7.09 4.82
C LYS A 380 -10.45 -6.46 5.59
N PHE A 381 -10.54 -5.16 5.91
CA PHE A 381 -9.54 -4.40 6.66
C PHE A 381 -9.79 -4.42 8.17
N ASP A 382 -11.07 -4.43 8.54
CA ASP A 382 -11.53 -4.51 9.92
C ASP A 382 -12.87 -5.28 9.97
N PRO A 383 -12.85 -6.55 10.38
CA PRO A 383 -14.07 -7.36 10.43
C PRO A 383 -15.15 -6.85 11.40
N VAL A 384 -14.78 -5.96 12.33
CA VAL A 384 -15.68 -5.44 13.36
C VAL A 384 -16.20 -4.05 13.02
N ALA A 385 -15.29 -3.13 12.66
CA ALA A 385 -15.63 -1.72 12.45
C ALA A 385 -15.69 -1.31 10.97
N GLY A 386 -15.45 -2.23 10.03
CA GLY A 386 -15.37 -1.93 8.60
C GLY A 386 -16.68 -2.04 7.82
N ALA A 387 -17.80 -2.46 8.45
CA ALA A 387 -19.03 -2.86 7.75
C ALA A 387 -19.59 -1.84 6.74
N PHE A 388 -19.53 -0.55 7.07
CA PHE A 388 -20.05 0.52 6.22
C PHE A 388 -18.94 1.29 5.47
N PHE A 389 -17.72 0.77 5.52
CA PHE A 389 -16.60 1.40 4.83
C PHE A 389 -16.31 0.73 3.50
N GLN A 390 -15.84 1.52 2.55
CA GLN A 390 -15.31 1.05 1.28
C GLN A 390 -13.96 1.71 1.01
N ARG A 391 -12.98 0.94 0.50
CA ARG A 391 -11.71 1.50 0.06
C ARG A 391 -11.72 1.67 -1.46
N MET A 392 -11.53 2.91 -1.93
CA MET A 392 -11.39 3.26 -3.34
C MET A 392 -9.92 3.53 -3.69
N CYS A 393 -9.42 2.94 -4.77
CA CYS A 393 -8.12 3.28 -5.35
C CYS A 393 -8.31 4.38 -6.41
N VAL A 394 -7.58 5.50 -6.29
CA VAL A 394 -7.74 6.68 -7.17
C VAL A 394 -6.74 6.81 -8.33
N PRO A 395 -5.72 5.94 -8.52
CA PRO A 395 -4.81 6.06 -9.66
C PRO A 395 -5.43 5.48 -10.95
N SER A 396 -6.46 6.16 -11.43
CA SER A 396 -7.16 5.93 -12.69
C SER A 396 -7.40 7.28 -13.37
N PRO A 397 -7.62 7.34 -14.71
CA PRO A 397 -8.01 8.57 -15.38
C PRO A 397 -9.21 9.22 -14.70
N ARG A 398 -9.19 10.55 -14.55
CA ARG A 398 -10.22 11.29 -13.81
C ARG A 398 -11.64 11.02 -14.33
N SER A 399 -11.79 10.87 -15.65
CA SER A 399 -13.09 10.54 -16.26
C SER A 399 -13.65 9.21 -15.75
N VAL A 400 -12.80 8.21 -15.56
CA VAL A 400 -13.19 6.88 -15.06
C VAL A 400 -13.58 6.97 -13.57
N LEU A 401 -12.82 7.75 -12.77
CA LEU A 401 -13.12 7.95 -11.35
C LEU A 401 -14.46 8.67 -11.14
N LEU A 402 -14.69 9.77 -11.86
CA LEU A 402 -15.91 10.54 -11.71
C LEU A 402 -17.12 9.76 -12.23
N GLU A 403 -16.99 8.99 -13.32
CA GLU A 403 -18.04 8.08 -13.75
C GLU A 403 -18.39 7.04 -12.67
N ALA A 404 -17.38 6.47 -12.00
CA ALA A 404 -17.63 5.56 -10.88
C ALA A 404 -18.37 6.25 -9.71
N CYS A 405 -17.97 7.47 -9.39
CA CYS A 405 -18.63 8.25 -8.33
C CYS A 405 -20.10 8.59 -8.69
N GLU A 406 -20.39 8.96 -9.96
CA GLU A 406 -21.77 9.20 -10.42
C GLU A 406 -22.62 7.94 -10.30
N ARG A 407 -22.12 6.79 -10.78
CA ARG A 407 -22.85 5.52 -10.69
C ARG A 407 -23.15 5.14 -9.22
N ILE A 408 -22.18 5.34 -8.31
CA ILE A 408 -22.39 5.12 -6.87
C ILE A 408 -23.46 6.06 -6.32
N ALA A 409 -23.40 7.35 -6.69
CA ALA A 409 -24.36 8.34 -6.22
C ALA A 409 -25.79 8.03 -6.70
N ASP A 410 -25.95 7.61 -7.94
CA ASP A 410 -27.25 7.22 -8.51
C ASP A 410 -27.81 5.96 -7.82
N ALA A 411 -26.99 4.93 -7.58
CA ALA A 411 -27.42 3.70 -6.89
C ALA A 411 -27.75 3.93 -5.39
N LEU A 412 -27.19 4.98 -4.80
CA LEU A 412 -27.44 5.37 -3.42
C LEU A 412 -28.34 6.62 -3.31
N ALA A 413 -29.05 7.01 -4.36
CA ALA A 413 -30.01 8.11 -4.31
C ALA A 413 -31.16 7.84 -3.31
N LEU A 414 -31.75 8.91 -2.68
CA LEU A 414 -32.90 8.83 -1.78
C LEU A 414 -34.21 8.63 -2.56
#